data_08fe9fc61faacebeb7cb0acc43939247
#
_entry.id   08fe9fc61faacebeb7cb0acc43939247
#
_cell.length_a   1.000
_cell.length_b   1.000
_cell.length_c   1.000
_cell.angle_alpha   90.00
_cell.angle_beta   90.00
_cell.angle_gamma   90.00
#
_symmetry.space_group_name_H-M   'P 1'
#
loop_
_entity.id
_entity.type
_entity.pdbx_description
1 polymer ?
#
loop_
_entity_poly.entity_id
_entity_poly.type
_entity_poly.pdbx_seq_one_letter_code
_entity_poly.pdbx_strand_id
1 'polypeptide(L)'
;MKDTISVASIMTKNLVMLKVDDELSHAESLFKKNKIRHIPVVENGEIIGMLSFTDLLRISFVDAVDDDAEDVNAEVYNLFTMRQVMTKNVVTITADTTIKQAATMFLESEFHALPVVENGKITGIVTTTD
;
A
#
# COMPACT_ATOMS: atom_id res chain seq x y z
N MET A 1 -20.27 -15.00 -17.62
CA MET A 1 -19.52 -14.79 -17.29
C MET A 1 -18.87 -13.91 -16.34
N LYS A 2 -19.35 -13.89 -15.10
CA LYS A 2 -18.66 -13.15 -14.05
C LYS A 2 -17.23 -13.66 -13.82
N ASP A 3 -16.98 -14.92 -14.17
CA ASP A 3 -15.68 -15.55 -13.98
C ASP A 3 -14.60 -15.04 -14.92
N THR A 4 -14.99 -14.31 -15.97
CA THR A 4 -14.05 -13.81 -16.96
C THR A 4 -13.83 -12.29 -16.88
N ILE A 5 -14.49 -11.61 -15.93
CA ILE A 5 -14.32 -10.18 -15.78
C ILE A 5 -12.96 -9.91 -15.15
N SER A 6 -12.15 -9.09 -15.83
CA SER A 6 -10.80 -8.77 -15.37
C SER A 6 -10.80 -7.68 -14.30
N VAL A 7 -9.76 -7.69 -13.46
CA VAL A 7 -9.57 -6.67 -12.42
C VAL A 7 -9.37 -5.28 -13.02
N ALA A 8 -8.97 -5.19 -14.30
CA ALA A 8 -8.81 -3.91 -14.97
C ALA A 8 -10.10 -3.06 -14.92
N SER A 9 -11.27 -3.71 -14.84
CA SER A 9 -12.55 -3.01 -14.81
C SER A 9 -12.88 -2.39 -13.44
N ILE A 10 -12.24 -2.85 -12.36
CA ILE A 10 -12.54 -2.37 -11.00
C ILE A 10 -11.33 -1.75 -10.30
N MET A 11 -10.11 -1.95 -10.80
CA MET A 11 -8.92 -1.45 -10.14
C MET A 11 -8.88 0.07 -10.10
N THR A 12 -8.27 0.60 -9.06
CA THR A 12 -7.99 2.02 -8.94
C THR A 12 -6.80 2.36 -9.83
N LYS A 13 -6.97 3.30 -10.75
CA LYS A 13 -5.93 3.70 -11.70
C LYS A 13 -5.21 4.98 -11.33
N ASN A 14 -5.87 5.87 -10.59
CA ASN A 14 -5.25 7.10 -10.09
C ASN A 14 -4.42 6.76 -8.85
N LEU A 15 -3.21 6.30 -9.08
CA LEU A 15 -2.38 5.75 -8.03
C LEU A 15 -1.69 6.84 -7.23
N VAL A 16 -1.79 6.72 -5.92
CA VAL A 16 -0.93 7.41 -4.97
C VAL A 16 0.22 6.46 -4.68
N MET A 17 1.45 6.89 -4.93
CA MET A 17 2.64 6.06 -4.76
C MET A 17 3.68 6.77 -3.90
N LEU A 18 4.51 5.98 -3.23
CA LEU A 18 5.66 6.46 -2.48
C LEU A 18 6.93 5.97 -3.14
N LYS A 19 7.97 6.79 -3.08
CA LYS A 19 9.31 6.35 -3.47
C LYS A 19 9.99 5.75 -2.24
N VAL A 20 10.90 4.82 -2.47
CA VAL A 20 11.56 4.11 -1.38
C VAL A 20 12.35 5.06 -0.46
N ASP A 21 12.80 6.18 -0.97
CA ASP A 21 13.55 7.18 -0.17
C ASP A 21 12.67 8.30 0.38
N ASP A 22 11.35 8.23 0.19
CA ASP A 22 10.43 9.19 0.80
C ASP A 22 10.39 8.99 2.32
N GLU A 23 10.13 10.08 3.03
CA GLU A 23 9.99 10.03 4.48
C GLU A 23 8.63 9.49 4.90
N LEU A 24 8.58 8.84 6.06
CA LEU A 24 7.33 8.28 6.57
C LEU A 24 6.30 9.35 6.92
N SER A 25 6.74 10.55 7.29
CA SER A 25 5.83 11.69 7.51
C SER A 25 5.09 12.06 6.23
N HIS A 26 5.75 11.95 5.07
CA HIS A 26 5.09 12.15 3.78
C HIS A 26 4.02 11.09 3.54
N ALA A 27 4.31 9.84 3.91
CA ALA A 27 3.34 8.75 3.80
C ALA A 27 2.09 9.05 4.64
N GLU A 28 2.27 9.48 5.87
CA GLU A 28 1.15 9.84 6.75
C GLU A 28 0.27 10.91 6.11
N SER A 29 0.89 11.93 5.54
CA SER A 29 0.19 13.00 4.84
C SER A 29 -0.65 12.46 3.68
N LEU A 30 -0.10 11.54 2.90
CA LEU A 30 -0.80 10.95 1.76
C LEU A 30 -1.99 10.08 2.20
N PHE A 31 -1.84 9.31 3.26
CA PHE A 31 -2.95 8.52 3.79
C PHE A 31 -4.10 9.40 4.22
N LYS A 32 -3.81 10.48 4.93
CA LYS A 32 -4.84 11.40 5.43
C LYS A 32 -5.50 12.18 4.32
N LYS A 33 -4.70 12.70 3.39
CA LYS A 33 -5.20 13.53 2.30
C LYS A 33 -6.09 12.74 1.34
N ASN A 34 -5.72 11.51 1.03
CA ASN A 34 -6.40 10.69 0.05
C ASN A 34 -7.39 9.69 0.64
N LYS A 35 -7.44 9.58 1.97
CA LYS A 35 -8.33 8.67 2.70
C LYS A 35 -8.17 7.22 2.24
N ILE A 36 -6.93 6.80 2.02
CA ILE A 36 -6.58 5.46 1.57
C ILE A 36 -5.83 4.74 2.69
N ARG A 37 -5.71 3.43 2.58
CA ARG A 37 -5.08 2.59 3.61
C ARG A 37 -3.84 1.85 3.14
N HIS A 38 -3.57 1.86 1.83
CA HIS A 38 -2.44 1.16 1.25
C HIS A 38 -1.82 2.04 0.16
N ILE A 39 -0.50 2.15 0.18
CA ILE A 39 0.23 2.90 -0.83
C ILE A 39 1.39 2.04 -1.33
N PRO A 40 1.48 1.79 -2.65
CA PRO A 40 2.63 1.08 -3.22
C PRO A 40 3.89 1.90 -3.07
N VAL A 41 5.00 1.23 -2.76
CA VAL A 41 6.33 1.84 -2.69
C VAL A 41 7.10 1.40 -3.92
N VAL A 42 7.64 2.35 -4.67
CA VAL A 42 8.32 2.08 -5.94
C VAL A 42 9.77 2.56 -5.91
N GLU A 43 10.59 1.92 -6.72
CA GLU A 43 11.96 2.32 -6.98
C GLU A 43 12.19 2.17 -8.48
N ASN A 44 12.56 3.25 -9.15
CA ASN A 44 12.76 3.27 -10.60
C ASN A 44 11.52 2.80 -11.38
N GLY A 45 10.34 3.14 -10.86
CA GLY A 45 9.07 2.80 -11.50
C GLY A 45 8.56 1.39 -11.19
N GLU A 46 9.36 0.56 -10.56
CA GLU A 46 8.97 -0.81 -10.20
C GLU A 46 8.53 -0.89 -8.76
N ILE A 47 7.49 -1.67 -8.50
CA ILE A 47 6.99 -1.84 -7.14
C ILE A 47 7.98 -2.72 -6.35
N ILE A 48 8.39 -2.24 -5.17
CA ILE A 48 9.29 -2.98 -4.29
C ILE A 48 8.67 -3.25 -2.92
N GLY A 49 7.55 -2.62 -2.61
CA GLY A 49 6.91 -2.81 -1.34
C GLY A 49 5.52 -2.22 -1.31
N MET A 50 4.83 -2.44 -0.20
CA MET A 50 3.51 -1.89 0.08
C MET A 50 3.51 -1.37 1.49
N LEU A 51 3.11 -0.12 1.67
CA LEU A 51 2.96 0.47 3.00
C LEU A 51 1.48 0.57 3.34
N SER A 52 1.09 0.02 4.47
CA SER A 52 -0.28 0.16 4.96
C SER A 52 -0.34 1.22 6.06
N PHE A 53 -1.50 1.83 6.19
CA PHE A 53 -1.75 2.79 7.28
C PHE A 53 -1.57 2.11 8.64
N THR A 54 -1.94 0.84 8.75
CA THR A 54 -1.76 0.05 9.96
C THR A 54 -0.28 -0.12 10.32
N ASP A 55 0.58 -0.36 9.33
CA ASP A 55 2.02 -0.45 9.56
C ASP A 55 2.57 0.85 10.13
N LEU A 56 2.09 1.97 9.59
CA LEU A 56 2.52 3.29 10.07
C LEU A 56 2.04 3.54 11.49
N LEU A 57 0.80 3.13 11.81
CA LEU A 57 0.26 3.27 13.16
C LEU A 57 1.03 2.44 14.18
N ARG A 58 1.57 1.29 13.79
CA ARG A 58 2.35 0.46 14.71
C ARG A 58 3.56 1.17 15.26
N ILE A 59 4.29 1.89 14.43
CA ILE A 59 5.48 2.60 14.89
C ILE A 59 5.13 3.86 15.66
N SER A 60 3.99 4.48 15.41
CA SER A 60 3.54 5.65 16.14
C SER A 60 2.84 5.29 17.45
N PHE A 61 2.33 4.07 17.55
CA PHE A 61 1.55 3.62 18.71
C PHE A 61 2.37 3.53 19.99
N VAL A 62 3.67 3.24 19.86
CA VAL A 62 4.55 3.11 21.01
C VAL A 62 4.65 4.43 21.77
N ASP A 63 4.45 5.55 21.10
CA ASP A 63 4.56 6.88 21.70
C ASP A 63 3.21 7.57 21.93
N ALA A 64 2.11 6.86 21.70
CA ALA A 64 0.77 7.41 21.89
C ALA A 64 0.43 7.69 23.37
N VAL A 65 1.36 7.39 24.27
CA VAL A 65 1.21 7.64 25.70
C VAL A 65 1.61 9.07 26.06
N ASP A 66 2.24 9.80 25.14
CA ASP A 66 2.73 11.15 25.39
C ASP A 66 1.77 12.20 24.83
N ASP A 67 1.51 13.25 25.62
CA ASP A 67 0.55 14.30 25.28
C ASP A 67 0.98 15.20 24.12
N ASP A 68 2.25 15.11 23.69
CA ASP A 68 2.80 15.89 22.59
C ASP A 68 2.90 15.06 21.31
N ALA A 69 1.81 14.38 20.97
CA ALA A 69 1.78 13.35 19.93
C ALA A 69 2.23 13.78 18.53
N GLU A 70 2.04 15.05 18.15
CA GLU A 70 2.41 15.48 16.79
C GLU A 70 3.91 15.63 16.61
N ASP A 71 4.62 16.21 17.59
CA ASP A 71 6.06 16.37 17.52
C ASP A 71 6.79 15.03 17.70
N VAL A 72 6.23 14.16 18.54
CA VAL A 72 6.81 12.84 18.80
C VAL A 72 6.68 11.95 17.55
N ASN A 73 5.56 12.04 16.84
CA ASN A 73 5.36 11.22 15.63
C ASN A 73 6.40 11.56 14.56
N ALA A 74 6.72 12.82 14.36
CA ALA A 74 7.73 13.22 13.38
C ALA A 74 9.12 12.69 13.76
N GLU A 75 9.47 12.71 15.04
CA GLU A 75 10.74 12.18 15.52
C GLU A 75 10.81 10.67 15.38
N VAL A 76 9.71 9.97 15.70
CA VAL A 76 9.64 8.51 15.57
C VAL A 76 9.78 8.10 14.09
N TYR A 77 9.11 8.81 13.19
CA TYR A 77 9.21 8.50 11.77
C TYR A 77 10.63 8.68 11.24
N ASN A 78 11.39 9.63 11.78
CA ASN A 78 12.78 9.84 11.37
C ASN A 78 13.73 8.72 11.83
N LEU A 79 13.31 7.90 12.79
CA LEU A 79 14.08 6.76 13.25
C LEU A 79 13.95 5.53 12.33
N PHE A 80 12.97 5.54 11.42
CA PHE A 80 12.69 4.41 10.56
C PHE A 80 12.76 4.81 9.10
N THR A 81 13.19 3.86 8.27
CA THR A 81 13.18 4.04 6.82
C THR A 81 11.95 3.37 6.24
N MET A 82 11.59 3.76 5.01
CA MET A 82 10.49 3.14 4.29
C MET A 82 10.69 1.62 4.19
N ARG A 83 11.91 1.18 3.90
CA ARG A 83 12.24 -0.25 3.76
C ARG A 83 12.01 -1.04 5.04
N GLN A 84 12.18 -0.41 6.20
CA GLN A 84 11.98 -1.08 7.48
C GLN A 84 10.51 -1.29 7.82
N VAL A 85 9.64 -0.40 7.36
CA VAL A 85 8.23 -0.39 7.74
C VAL A 85 7.34 -1.06 6.70
N MET A 86 7.68 -0.95 5.41
CA MET A 86 6.86 -1.52 4.34
C MET A 86 6.91 -3.04 4.29
N THR A 87 5.86 -3.64 3.74
CA THR A 87 5.86 -5.05 3.39
C THR A 87 6.69 -5.24 2.13
N LYS A 88 7.70 -6.11 2.17
CA LYS A 88 8.65 -6.30 1.08
C LYS A 88 8.27 -7.35 0.06
N ASN A 89 7.64 -8.44 0.50
CA ASN A 89 7.27 -9.54 -0.39
C ASN A 89 5.86 -9.29 -0.92
N VAL A 90 5.76 -8.35 -1.84
CA VAL A 90 4.46 -7.95 -2.39
C VAL A 90 4.03 -8.93 -3.46
N VAL A 91 2.84 -9.50 -3.29
CA VAL A 91 2.22 -10.33 -4.31
C VAL A 91 1.51 -9.40 -5.29
N THR A 92 1.82 -9.56 -6.56
CA THR A 92 1.25 -8.72 -7.63
C THR A 92 0.37 -9.56 -8.55
N ILE A 93 -0.52 -8.89 -9.24
CA ILE A 93 -1.38 -9.51 -10.26
C ILE A 93 -1.26 -8.72 -11.55
N THR A 94 -1.83 -9.25 -12.63
CA THR A 94 -1.84 -8.57 -13.92
C THR A 94 -3.25 -8.06 -14.23
N ALA A 95 -3.35 -7.18 -15.22
CA ALA A 95 -4.64 -6.57 -15.58
C ALA A 95 -5.66 -7.60 -16.06
N ASP A 96 -5.20 -8.72 -16.61
CA ASP A 96 -6.09 -9.79 -17.09
C ASP A 96 -6.46 -10.81 -16.00
N THR A 97 -5.92 -10.66 -14.78
CA THR A 97 -6.38 -11.46 -13.64
C THR A 97 -7.87 -11.22 -13.46
N THR A 98 -8.64 -12.28 -13.25
CA THR A 98 -10.09 -12.13 -13.07
C THR A 98 -10.42 -11.66 -11.65
N ILE A 99 -11.57 -11.02 -11.52
CA ILE A 99 -12.07 -10.59 -10.21
C ILE A 99 -12.22 -11.80 -9.29
N LYS A 100 -12.65 -12.94 -9.83
CA LYS A 100 -12.79 -14.18 -9.05
C LYS A 100 -11.44 -14.65 -8.54
N GLN A 101 -10.40 -14.62 -9.37
CA GLN A 101 -9.05 -15.01 -8.96
C GLN A 101 -8.52 -14.09 -7.86
N ALA A 102 -8.71 -12.78 -7.99
CA ALA A 102 -8.30 -11.82 -6.97
C ALA A 102 -9.07 -12.04 -5.67
N ALA A 103 -10.37 -12.26 -5.74
CA ALA A 103 -11.19 -12.55 -4.56
C ALA A 103 -10.70 -13.80 -3.83
N THR A 104 -10.34 -14.84 -4.58
CA THR A 104 -9.80 -16.06 -4.00
C THR A 104 -8.48 -15.79 -3.26
N MET A 105 -7.62 -14.97 -3.85
CA MET A 105 -6.35 -14.60 -3.22
C MET A 105 -6.59 -13.85 -1.91
N PHE A 106 -7.56 -12.94 -1.86
CA PHE A 106 -7.90 -12.24 -0.62
C PHE A 106 -8.44 -13.18 0.44
N LEU A 107 -9.24 -14.18 0.03
CA LEU A 107 -9.81 -15.15 0.97
C LEU A 107 -8.78 -16.14 1.53
N GLU A 108 -7.81 -16.53 0.72
CA GLU A 108 -6.82 -17.53 1.10
C GLU A 108 -5.61 -16.95 1.82
N SER A 109 -5.45 -15.63 1.78
CA SER A 109 -4.28 -14.95 2.31
C SER A 109 -4.71 -13.75 3.14
N GLU A 110 -3.77 -13.17 3.87
CA GLU A 110 -4.04 -12.01 4.71
C GLU A 110 -3.81 -10.70 3.95
N PHE A 111 -3.86 -10.73 2.62
CA PHE A 111 -3.73 -9.54 1.80
C PHE A 111 -4.98 -8.69 1.87
N HIS A 112 -4.80 -7.38 1.88
CA HIS A 112 -5.90 -6.42 1.78
C HIS A 112 -5.79 -5.56 0.53
N ALA A 113 -4.67 -5.66 -0.17
CA ALA A 113 -4.41 -4.91 -1.40
C ALA A 113 -3.52 -5.73 -2.31
N LEU A 114 -3.84 -5.70 -3.61
CA LEU A 114 -3.05 -6.37 -4.63
C LEU A 114 -2.69 -5.36 -5.71
N PRO A 115 -1.41 -5.04 -5.87
CA PRO A 115 -0.98 -4.18 -6.99
C PRO A 115 -1.12 -4.91 -8.32
N VAL A 116 -1.54 -4.17 -9.33
CA VAL A 116 -1.64 -4.66 -10.71
C VAL A 116 -0.45 -4.13 -11.47
N VAL A 117 0.32 -5.03 -12.08
CA VAL A 117 1.54 -4.65 -12.80
C VAL A 117 1.49 -5.12 -14.24
N GLU A 118 2.16 -4.35 -15.11
CA GLU A 118 2.41 -4.71 -16.49
C GLU A 118 3.86 -4.36 -16.83
N ASN A 119 4.58 -5.32 -17.35
CA ASN A 119 6.00 -5.15 -17.71
C ASN A 119 6.83 -4.61 -16.53
N GLY A 120 6.56 -5.12 -15.32
CA GLY A 120 7.27 -4.73 -14.11
C GLY A 120 6.82 -3.42 -13.47
N LYS A 121 5.90 -2.67 -14.13
CA LYS A 121 5.45 -1.37 -13.64
C LYS A 121 4.02 -1.45 -13.14
N ILE A 122 3.74 -0.76 -12.06
CA ILE A 122 2.41 -0.75 -11.47
C ILE A 122 1.45 0.09 -12.32
N THR A 123 0.28 -0.46 -12.61
CA THR A 123 -0.75 0.21 -13.39
C THR A 123 -2.05 0.41 -12.64
N GLY A 124 -2.22 -0.26 -11.52
CA GLY A 124 -3.44 -0.14 -10.73
C GLY A 124 -3.28 -0.83 -9.39
N ILE A 125 -4.32 -0.74 -8.58
CA ILE A 125 -4.39 -1.44 -7.30
C ILE A 125 -5.82 -1.91 -7.08
N VAL A 126 -5.95 -3.13 -6.55
CA VAL A 126 -7.24 -3.70 -6.14
C VAL A 126 -7.18 -3.91 -4.64
N THR A 127 -8.20 -3.44 -3.93
CA THR A 127 -8.28 -3.62 -2.48
C THR A 127 -9.52 -4.40 -2.12
N THR A 128 -9.61 -4.83 -0.85
CA THR A 128 -10.77 -5.56 -0.36
C THR A 128 -12.05 -4.71 -0.34
N THR A 129 -11.91 -3.40 -0.53
CA THR A 129 -13.08 -2.50 -0.60
C THR A 129 -13.53 -2.20 -2.03
N ASP A 130 -12.82 -2.68 -3.01
CA ASP A 130 -13.18 -2.49 -4.42
C ASP A 130 -14.26 -3.45 -4.92
#